data_a33b5db9333a062df35dff5319bc2f5f
#
_entry.id   a33b5db9333a062df35dff5319bc2f5f
#
_cell.length_a   1.000
_cell.length_b   1.000
_cell.length_c   1.000
_cell.angle_alpha   90.00
_cell.angle_beta   90.00
_cell.angle_gamma   90.00
#
_symmetry.space_group_name_H-M   'P 1'
#
loop_
_entity.id
_entity.type
_entity.pdbx_description
1 polymer ?
#
loop_
_entity_poly.entity_id
_entity_poly.type
_entity_poly.pdbx_seq_one_letter_code
_entity_poly.pdbx_strand_id
1 'polypeptide(L)'
;TPIIVVSSNSEQKHRIDILKQSVEYYIKKPVNTQYLYFTIKNLSRLININRRISPLTGLPGNVQIHAELKKKIANKEDFSVLYLDLDNFKAYNDVYGFLKGDEIIKFTADTIMKCVHSYIPTNAFIGHIGGDDFVAIVPTLNCDEICENIIANFDAQVTKFFTEDDVEKGYIEVANRKGVIEQFPLTSISIGVVEADKGRFANILEIGEVGAQVKHMAKS
;
A
#
# COMPACT_ATOMS: atom_id res chain seq x y z
N THR A 1 -15.06 -10.11 5.29
CA THR A 1 -16.35 -10.28 4.57
C THR A 1 -17.46 -9.81 5.49
N PRO A 2 -18.36 -8.91 5.08
CA PRO A 2 -19.47 -8.46 5.91
C PRO A 2 -20.47 -9.58 6.18
N ILE A 3 -21.07 -9.55 7.33
CA ILE A 3 -22.06 -10.52 7.78
C ILE A 3 -23.41 -9.83 7.90
N ILE A 4 -24.42 -10.38 7.22
CA ILE A 4 -25.82 -9.97 7.37
C ILE A 4 -26.57 -11.11 8.01
N VAL A 5 -27.17 -10.88 9.18
CA VAL A 5 -28.02 -11.86 9.85
C VAL A 5 -29.49 -11.62 9.48
N VAL A 6 -30.15 -12.70 9.08
CA VAL A 6 -31.59 -12.70 8.78
C VAL A 6 -32.33 -13.59 9.76
N SER A 7 -33.20 -13.04 10.61
CA SER A 7 -33.86 -13.78 11.68
C SER A 7 -35.35 -13.44 11.79
N SER A 8 -36.15 -14.40 12.27
CA SER A 8 -37.55 -14.21 12.64
C SER A 8 -37.73 -13.62 14.06
N ASN A 9 -36.67 -13.67 14.88
CA ASN A 9 -36.75 -13.11 16.24
C ASN A 9 -36.88 -11.56 16.17
N SER A 10 -37.87 -11.03 16.84
CA SER A 10 -38.19 -9.60 16.86
C SER A 10 -37.79 -8.89 18.14
N GLU A 11 -37.21 -9.61 19.10
CA GLU A 11 -36.76 -9.01 20.36
C GLU A 11 -35.61 -8.05 20.15
N GLN A 12 -35.77 -6.83 20.63
CA GLN A 12 -34.76 -5.78 20.51
C GLN A 12 -33.44 -6.17 21.19
N LYS A 13 -33.51 -6.86 22.32
CA LYS A 13 -32.33 -7.35 23.06
C LYS A 13 -31.51 -8.33 22.21
N HIS A 14 -32.17 -9.32 21.60
CA HIS A 14 -31.52 -10.30 20.72
C HIS A 14 -30.83 -9.64 19.51
N ARG A 15 -31.48 -8.63 18.90
CA ARG A 15 -30.90 -7.86 17.80
C ARG A 15 -29.62 -7.11 18.23
N ILE A 16 -29.66 -6.49 19.41
CA ILE A 16 -28.49 -5.77 19.95
C ILE A 16 -27.35 -6.75 20.25
N ASP A 17 -27.65 -7.91 20.81
CA ASP A 17 -26.62 -8.91 21.14
C ASP A 17 -25.95 -9.50 19.89
N ILE A 18 -26.68 -9.69 18.81
CA ILE A 18 -26.11 -10.10 17.52
C ILE A 18 -25.23 -8.99 16.93
N LEU A 19 -25.68 -7.73 16.95
CA LEU A 19 -24.90 -6.60 16.43
C LEU A 19 -23.60 -6.36 17.21
N LYS A 20 -23.55 -6.70 18.50
CA LYS A 20 -22.30 -6.68 19.29
C LYS A 20 -21.26 -7.71 18.85
N GLN A 21 -21.65 -8.74 18.10
CA GLN A 21 -20.77 -9.82 17.63
C GLN A 21 -20.15 -9.52 16.25
N SER A 22 -19.92 -8.23 15.92
CA SER A 22 -19.32 -7.79 14.64
C SER A 22 -20.15 -8.20 13.41
N VAL A 23 -21.47 -8.16 13.54
CA VAL A 23 -22.41 -8.31 12.44
C VAL A 23 -22.77 -6.91 11.92
N GLU A 24 -22.58 -6.67 10.61
CA GLU A 24 -22.78 -5.35 10.02
C GLU A 24 -24.26 -5.00 9.86
N TYR A 25 -25.12 -6.01 9.67
CA TYR A 25 -26.54 -5.75 9.46
C TYR A 25 -27.44 -6.87 9.96
N TYR A 26 -28.62 -6.49 10.48
CA TYR A 26 -29.64 -7.42 10.92
C TYR A 26 -30.95 -7.16 10.18
N ILE A 27 -31.52 -8.18 9.54
CA ILE A 27 -32.78 -8.09 8.78
C ILE A 27 -33.80 -9.02 9.42
N LYS A 28 -34.99 -8.49 9.72
CA LYS A 28 -36.10 -9.27 10.26
C LYS A 28 -36.86 -9.96 9.13
N LYS A 29 -37.26 -11.22 9.33
CA LYS A 29 -38.21 -11.93 8.46
C LYS A 29 -39.65 -11.42 8.71
N PRO A 30 -40.52 -11.36 7.67
CA PRO A 30 -40.28 -11.74 6.27
C PRO A 30 -39.36 -10.74 5.56
N VAL A 31 -38.47 -11.24 4.70
CA VAL A 31 -37.48 -10.42 4.02
C VAL A 31 -38.10 -9.80 2.76
N ASN A 32 -38.04 -8.48 2.66
CA ASN A 32 -38.29 -7.80 1.40
C ASN A 32 -37.05 -7.94 0.51
N THR A 33 -37.21 -8.57 -0.66
CA THR A 33 -36.13 -8.88 -1.58
C THR A 33 -35.41 -7.63 -2.10
N GLN A 34 -36.15 -6.54 -2.37
CA GLN A 34 -35.56 -5.28 -2.80
C GLN A 34 -34.74 -4.64 -1.69
N TYR A 35 -35.24 -4.65 -0.45
CA TYR A 35 -34.51 -4.15 0.70
C TYR A 35 -33.21 -4.91 0.95
N LEU A 36 -33.25 -6.25 0.89
CA LEU A 36 -32.06 -7.09 1.01
C LEU A 36 -31.06 -6.78 -0.11
N TYR A 37 -31.51 -6.70 -1.36
CA TYR A 37 -30.66 -6.37 -2.50
C TYR A 37 -29.92 -5.05 -2.34
N PHE A 38 -30.67 -3.97 -1.98
CA PHE A 38 -30.04 -2.66 -1.80
C PHE A 38 -29.15 -2.61 -0.57
N THR A 39 -29.46 -3.33 0.49
CA THR A 39 -28.60 -3.45 1.68
C THR A 39 -27.28 -4.11 1.31
N ILE A 40 -27.27 -5.25 0.61
CA ILE A 40 -26.08 -5.92 0.13
C ILE A 40 -25.28 -5.00 -0.82
N LYS A 41 -25.95 -4.36 -1.76
CA LYS A 41 -25.32 -3.43 -2.71
C LYS A 41 -24.64 -2.26 -2.01
N ASN A 42 -25.30 -1.66 -1.02
CA ASN A 42 -24.73 -0.54 -0.26
C ASN A 42 -23.55 -0.97 0.62
N LEU A 43 -23.65 -2.10 1.31
CA LEU A 43 -22.53 -2.65 2.10
C LEU A 43 -21.34 -2.99 1.19
N SER A 44 -21.57 -3.63 0.06
CA SER A 44 -20.52 -3.90 -0.92
C SER A 44 -19.84 -2.63 -1.44
N ARG A 45 -20.64 -1.57 -1.67
CA ARG A 45 -20.12 -0.26 -2.08
C ARG A 45 -19.25 0.37 -0.98
N LEU A 46 -19.69 0.34 0.27
CA LEU A 46 -18.93 0.88 1.41
C LEU A 46 -17.59 0.16 1.59
N ILE A 47 -17.58 -1.17 1.47
CA ILE A 47 -16.35 -1.97 1.53
C ILE A 47 -15.40 -1.62 0.38
N ASN A 48 -15.93 -1.45 -0.83
CA ASN A 48 -15.13 -1.07 -1.99
C ASN A 48 -14.56 0.35 -1.86
N ILE A 49 -15.29 1.28 -1.23
CA ILE A 49 -14.78 2.63 -0.93
C ILE A 49 -13.65 2.54 0.09
N ASN A 50 -13.82 1.77 1.16
CA ASN A 50 -12.78 1.60 2.18
C ASN A 50 -11.53 0.87 1.66
N ARG A 51 -11.66 0.02 0.61
CA ARG A 51 -10.52 -0.65 -0.07
C ARG A 51 -9.81 0.23 -1.09
N ARG A 52 -10.35 1.41 -1.40
CA ARG A 52 -9.72 2.32 -2.38
C ARG A 52 -8.55 3.10 -1.80
N ILE A 53 -8.52 3.30 -0.51
CA ILE A 53 -7.51 4.12 0.18
C ILE A 53 -6.84 3.26 1.26
N SER A 54 -5.53 3.36 1.36
CA SER A 54 -4.78 2.75 2.46
C SER A 54 -5.18 3.41 3.78
N PRO A 55 -5.65 2.65 4.79
CA PRO A 55 -6.04 3.23 6.07
C PRO A 55 -4.85 3.80 6.86
N LEU A 56 -3.64 3.33 6.57
CA LEU A 56 -2.43 3.74 7.27
C LEU A 56 -1.86 5.07 6.73
N THR A 57 -1.78 5.19 5.40
CA THR A 57 -1.12 6.32 4.72
C THR A 57 -2.10 7.32 4.10
N GLY A 58 -3.37 6.95 3.93
CA GLY A 58 -4.35 7.75 3.19
C GLY A 58 -4.14 7.76 1.66
N LEU A 59 -3.11 7.07 1.17
CA LEU A 59 -2.82 6.98 -0.26
C LEU A 59 -3.81 6.06 -0.99
N PRO A 60 -4.03 6.28 -2.30
CA PRO A 60 -4.75 5.38 -3.18
C PRO A 60 -4.26 3.92 -3.07
N GLY A 61 -5.18 2.97 -2.97
CA GLY A 61 -4.88 1.54 -2.93
C GLY A 61 -4.97 0.87 -4.30
N ASN A 62 -4.81 -0.46 -4.33
CA ASN A 62 -4.72 -1.27 -5.55
C ASN A 62 -5.82 -1.00 -6.60
N VAL A 63 -7.07 -0.78 -6.16
CA VAL A 63 -8.19 -0.51 -7.08
C VAL A 63 -7.96 0.76 -7.89
N GLN A 64 -7.45 1.82 -7.25
CA GLN A 64 -7.19 3.11 -7.88
C GLN A 64 -5.90 3.07 -8.71
N ILE A 65 -4.86 2.38 -8.22
CA ILE A 65 -3.62 2.13 -8.97
C ILE A 65 -3.96 1.47 -10.31
N HIS A 66 -4.73 0.38 -10.29
CA HIS A 66 -5.15 -0.33 -11.51
C HIS A 66 -6.01 0.53 -12.42
N ALA A 67 -6.89 1.38 -11.87
CA ALA A 67 -7.71 2.29 -12.66
C ALA A 67 -6.86 3.34 -13.38
N GLU A 68 -5.86 3.93 -12.70
CA GLU A 68 -4.96 4.92 -13.29
C GLU A 68 -4.07 4.29 -14.38
N LEU A 69 -3.50 3.10 -14.14
CA LEU A 69 -2.73 2.39 -15.16
C LEU A 69 -3.57 2.07 -16.41
N LYS A 70 -4.79 1.56 -16.23
CA LYS A 70 -5.72 1.29 -17.35
C LYS A 70 -6.02 2.55 -18.16
N LYS A 71 -6.24 3.68 -17.48
CA LYS A 71 -6.50 4.97 -18.11
C LYS A 71 -5.30 5.41 -18.94
N LYS A 72 -4.09 5.35 -18.41
CA LYS A 72 -2.84 5.71 -19.09
C LYS A 72 -2.61 4.86 -20.34
N ILE A 73 -2.78 3.53 -20.24
CA ILE A 73 -2.66 2.60 -21.37
C ILE A 73 -3.70 2.91 -22.44
N ALA A 74 -4.98 3.09 -22.05
CA ALA A 74 -6.07 3.38 -22.99
C ALA A 74 -5.86 4.69 -23.76
N ASN A 75 -5.31 5.70 -23.10
CA ASN A 75 -4.99 7.00 -23.69
C ASN A 75 -3.68 6.99 -24.50
N LYS A 76 -2.92 5.88 -24.47
CA LYS A 76 -1.59 5.77 -25.09
C LYS A 76 -0.64 6.89 -24.63
N GLU A 77 -0.68 7.20 -23.34
CA GLU A 77 0.21 8.19 -22.72
C GLU A 77 1.61 7.60 -22.53
N ASP A 78 2.64 8.45 -22.57
CA ASP A 78 3.97 8.11 -22.07
C ASP A 78 3.98 8.32 -20.56
N PHE A 79 4.44 7.31 -19.80
CA PHE A 79 4.54 7.39 -18.35
C PHE A 79 5.56 6.39 -17.81
N SER A 80 5.98 6.58 -16.59
CA SER A 80 6.76 5.58 -15.85
C SER A 80 6.02 5.14 -14.59
N VAL A 81 6.27 3.88 -14.21
CA VAL A 81 5.80 3.32 -12.95
C VAL A 81 7.02 3.03 -12.08
N LEU A 82 7.12 3.73 -10.96
CA LEU A 82 8.12 3.50 -9.94
C LEU A 82 7.52 2.54 -8.91
N TYR A 83 8.15 1.39 -8.72
CA TYR A 83 7.85 0.46 -7.65
C TYR A 83 8.86 0.67 -6.52
N LEU A 84 8.36 1.08 -5.36
CA LEU A 84 9.19 1.42 -4.21
C LEU A 84 8.91 0.42 -3.09
N ASP A 85 9.98 -0.05 -2.43
CA ASP A 85 9.90 -1.10 -1.42
C ASP A 85 10.95 -0.81 -0.33
N LEU A 86 10.60 -1.07 0.94
CA LEU A 86 11.53 -0.92 2.04
C LEU A 86 12.37 -2.18 2.25
N ASP A 87 13.67 -2.04 2.20
CA ASP A 87 14.59 -3.14 2.43
C ASP A 87 14.66 -3.48 3.92
N ASN A 88 14.75 -4.78 4.23
CA ASN A 88 14.85 -5.29 5.61
C ASN A 88 13.68 -4.88 6.55
N PHE A 89 12.55 -4.42 6.01
CA PHE A 89 11.42 -3.92 6.81
C PHE A 89 10.85 -4.98 7.77
N LYS A 90 10.86 -6.26 7.36
CA LYS A 90 10.47 -7.33 8.27
C LYS A 90 11.39 -7.43 9.48
N ALA A 91 12.71 -7.35 9.28
CA ALA A 91 13.69 -7.37 10.37
C ALA A 91 13.50 -6.17 11.30
N TYR A 92 13.21 -4.99 10.74
CA TYR A 92 12.84 -3.82 11.51
C TYR A 92 11.62 -4.05 12.41
N ASN A 93 10.53 -4.61 11.85
CA ASN A 93 9.33 -4.93 12.64
C ASN A 93 9.58 -5.97 13.74
N ASP A 94 10.45 -6.94 13.48
CA ASP A 94 10.81 -7.99 14.44
C ASP A 94 11.57 -7.39 15.65
N VAL A 95 12.35 -6.32 15.46
CA VAL A 95 13.10 -5.62 16.52
C VAL A 95 12.27 -4.54 17.20
N TYR A 96 11.66 -3.63 16.43
CA TYR A 96 11.02 -2.42 16.95
C TYR A 96 9.51 -2.52 17.12
N GLY A 97 8.90 -3.57 16.57
CA GLY A 97 7.46 -3.81 16.60
C GLY A 97 6.66 -3.07 15.53
N PHE A 98 5.46 -3.56 15.26
CA PHE A 98 4.61 -3.07 14.17
C PHE A 98 4.20 -1.60 14.28
N LEU A 99 4.05 -1.06 15.51
CA LEU A 99 3.71 0.36 15.69
C LEU A 99 4.81 1.28 15.15
N LYS A 100 6.07 0.90 15.38
CA LYS A 100 7.22 1.62 14.82
C LYS A 100 7.34 1.42 13.31
N GLY A 101 7.02 0.21 12.82
CA GLY A 101 6.90 -0.04 11.39
C GLY A 101 5.86 0.85 10.71
N ASP A 102 4.71 1.07 11.33
CA ASP A 102 3.68 1.97 10.83
C ASP A 102 4.17 3.43 10.73
N GLU A 103 5.04 3.87 11.66
CA GLU A 103 5.66 5.20 11.62
C GLU A 103 6.60 5.35 10.40
N ILE A 104 7.44 4.34 10.12
CA ILE A 104 8.30 4.33 8.92
C ILE A 104 7.46 4.30 7.65
N ILE A 105 6.40 3.50 7.56
CA ILE A 105 5.51 3.46 6.39
C ILE A 105 4.90 4.84 6.12
N LYS A 106 4.42 5.54 7.15
CA LYS A 106 3.90 6.91 7.01
C LYS A 106 4.97 7.88 6.54
N PHE A 107 6.15 7.82 7.14
CA PHE A 107 7.29 8.64 6.75
C PHE A 107 7.68 8.38 5.28
N THR A 108 7.70 7.13 4.84
CA THR A 108 7.97 6.74 3.45
C THR A 108 6.94 7.34 2.49
N ALA A 109 5.64 7.22 2.81
CA ALA A 109 4.57 7.83 2.03
C ALA A 109 4.75 9.34 1.89
N ASP A 110 5.03 10.05 2.98
CA ASP A 110 5.25 11.50 3.00
C ASP A 110 6.50 11.90 2.19
N THR A 111 7.57 11.11 2.28
CA THR A 111 8.80 11.35 1.52
C THR A 111 8.56 11.19 0.02
N ILE A 112 7.92 10.10 -0.40
CA ILE A 112 7.58 9.87 -1.81
C ILE A 112 6.70 11.01 -2.33
N MET A 113 5.63 11.38 -1.60
CA MET A 113 4.74 12.46 -2.02
C MET A 113 5.48 13.79 -2.19
N LYS A 114 6.31 14.17 -1.23
CA LYS A 114 7.07 15.43 -1.29
C LYS A 114 8.04 15.44 -2.45
N CYS A 115 8.84 14.38 -2.61
CA CYS A 115 9.84 14.29 -3.68
C CYS A 115 9.18 14.25 -5.06
N VAL A 116 8.17 13.41 -5.28
CA VAL A 116 7.48 13.35 -6.56
C VAL A 116 6.81 14.67 -6.94
N HIS A 117 6.09 15.30 -6.00
CA HIS A 117 5.41 16.57 -6.27
C HIS A 117 6.36 17.76 -6.43
N SER A 118 7.59 17.69 -5.94
CA SER A 118 8.60 18.73 -6.18
C SER A 118 9.05 18.79 -7.66
N TYR A 119 9.06 17.62 -8.34
CA TYR A 119 9.38 17.52 -9.77
C TYR A 119 8.13 17.57 -10.66
N ILE A 120 7.05 16.96 -10.20
CA ILE A 120 5.80 16.82 -10.95
C ILE A 120 4.63 17.28 -10.07
N PRO A 121 4.37 18.60 -10.02
CA PRO A 121 3.33 19.18 -9.17
C PRO A 121 1.92 18.69 -9.51
N THR A 122 1.69 18.30 -10.77
CA THR A 122 0.38 17.83 -11.27
C THR A 122 0.54 16.57 -12.09
N ASN A 123 -0.54 15.76 -12.17
CA ASN A 123 -0.59 14.52 -12.97
C ASN A 123 0.33 13.36 -12.49
N ALA A 124 0.99 13.50 -11.35
CA ALA A 124 1.57 12.34 -10.67
C ALA A 124 0.50 11.62 -9.85
N PHE A 125 0.57 10.29 -9.85
CA PHE A 125 -0.29 9.45 -9.03
C PHE A 125 0.59 8.63 -8.10
N ILE A 126 0.30 8.65 -6.80
CA ILE A 126 1.04 7.90 -5.79
C ILE A 126 0.07 6.96 -5.08
N GLY A 127 0.45 5.71 -4.92
CA GLY A 127 -0.37 4.69 -4.30
C GLY A 127 0.41 3.83 -3.30
N HIS A 128 -0.33 3.22 -2.38
CA HIS A 128 0.18 2.26 -1.40
C HIS A 128 -0.44 0.89 -1.68
N ILE A 129 0.40 -0.06 -2.11
CA ILE A 129 -0.03 -1.41 -2.48
C ILE A 129 -0.38 -2.22 -1.22
N GLY A 130 0.44 -2.08 -0.19
CA GLY A 130 0.26 -2.71 1.12
C GLY A 130 1.58 -3.09 1.78
N GLY A 131 1.62 -3.13 3.11
CA GLY A 131 2.86 -3.36 3.85
C GLY A 131 3.88 -2.26 3.57
N ASP A 132 5.04 -2.64 3.07
CA ASP A 132 6.18 -1.79 2.70
C ASP A 132 6.20 -1.39 1.20
N ASP A 133 5.18 -1.78 0.42
CA ASP A 133 5.10 -1.60 -1.02
C ASP A 133 4.36 -0.34 -1.44
N PHE A 134 5.02 0.53 -2.21
CA PHE A 134 4.45 1.73 -2.81
C PHE A 134 4.59 1.75 -4.33
N VAL A 135 3.81 2.61 -4.97
CA VAL A 135 3.91 2.86 -6.40
C VAL A 135 3.75 4.35 -6.68
N ALA A 136 4.54 4.88 -7.61
CA ALA A 136 4.30 6.19 -8.20
C ALA A 136 4.17 6.05 -9.71
N ILE A 137 3.15 6.69 -10.31
CA ILE A 137 2.92 6.74 -11.75
C ILE A 137 3.12 8.19 -12.17
N VAL A 138 4.13 8.42 -12.99
CA VAL A 138 4.57 9.77 -13.36
C VAL A 138 4.54 9.96 -14.89
N PRO A 139 4.13 11.13 -15.39
CA PRO A 139 3.99 11.42 -16.84
C PRO A 139 5.33 11.76 -17.49
N THR A 140 6.36 10.97 -17.23
CA THR A 140 7.71 11.12 -17.80
C THR A 140 8.37 9.76 -17.92
N LEU A 141 9.28 9.61 -18.87
CA LEU A 141 10.11 8.42 -19.03
C LEU A 141 11.46 8.55 -18.29
N ASN A 142 11.92 9.78 -18.05
CA ASN A 142 13.14 10.00 -17.27
C ASN A 142 12.77 10.24 -15.79
N CYS A 143 13.13 9.28 -14.94
CA CYS A 143 12.82 9.29 -13.51
C CYS A 143 14.06 9.31 -12.60
N ASP A 144 15.28 9.38 -13.15
CA ASP A 144 16.52 9.24 -12.37
C ASP A 144 16.61 10.28 -11.26
N GLU A 145 16.41 11.56 -11.55
CA GLU A 145 16.44 12.63 -10.56
C GLU A 145 15.36 12.47 -9.47
N ILE A 146 14.18 11.97 -9.85
CA ILE A 146 13.09 11.71 -8.88
C ILE A 146 13.50 10.57 -7.94
N CYS A 147 14.05 9.49 -8.48
CA CYS A 147 14.49 8.33 -7.72
C CYS A 147 15.65 8.70 -6.77
N GLU A 148 16.68 9.38 -7.28
CA GLU A 148 17.81 9.87 -6.47
C GLU A 148 17.34 10.79 -5.33
N ASN A 149 16.40 11.68 -5.62
CA ASN A 149 15.86 12.59 -4.61
C ASN A 149 15.06 11.83 -3.52
N ILE A 150 14.26 10.82 -3.90
CA ILE A 150 13.54 9.98 -2.94
C ILE A 150 14.53 9.25 -2.03
N ILE A 151 15.53 8.58 -2.60
CA ILE A 151 16.55 7.82 -1.87
C ILE A 151 17.30 8.75 -0.91
N ALA A 152 17.83 9.86 -1.42
CA ALA A 152 18.61 10.82 -0.60
C ALA A 152 17.78 11.37 0.57
N ASN A 153 16.52 11.74 0.35
CA ASN A 153 15.63 12.25 1.42
C ASN A 153 15.23 11.18 2.41
N PHE A 154 15.06 9.95 1.97
CA PHE A 154 14.77 8.80 2.83
C PHE A 154 15.96 8.50 3.72
N ASP A 155 17.14 8.28 3.15
CA ASP A 155 18.36 7.92 3.85
C ASP A 155 18.79 8.99 4.87
N ALA A 156 18.66 10.26 4.51
CA ALA A 156 18.98 11.39 5.39
C ALA A 156 18.12 11.43 6.67
N GLN A 157 16.98 10.76 6.70
CA GLN A 157 16.03 10.91 7.80
C GLN A 157 15.59 9.57 8.43
N VAL A 158 15.80 8.43 7.76
CA VAL A 158 15.33 7.12 8.26
C VAL A 158 16.00 6.73 9.58
N THR A 159 17.23 7.18 9.83
CA THR A 159 18.00 6.90 11.05
C THR A 159 17.28 7.33 12.33
N LYS A 160 16.38 8.33 12.28
CA LYS A 160 15.58 8.77 13.43
C LYS A 160 14.62 7.71 13.99
N PHE A 161 14.37 6.65 13.21
CA PHE A 161 13.50 5.54 13.62
C PHE A 161 14.26 4.39 14.30
N PHE A 162 15.58 4.50 14.41
CA PHE A 162 16.46 3.51 15.03
C PHE A 162 17.03 4.04 16.35
N THR A 163 17.55 3.16 17.18
CA THR A 163 18.34 3.55 18.35
C THR A 163 19.70 4.10 17.91
N GLU A 164 20.32 4.95 18.74
CA GLU A 164 21.68 5.46 18.47
C GLU A 164 22.68 4.33 18.30
N ASP A 165 22.58 3.26 19.12
CA ASP A 165 23.44 2.09 19.07
C ASP A 165 23.33 1.33 17.71
N ASP A 166 22.11 1.15 17.17
CA ASP A 166 21.92 0.50 15.88
C ASP A 166 22.40 1.38 14.73
N VAL A 167 22.25 2.69 14.84
CA VAL A 167 22.77 3.66 13.85
C VAL A 167 24.30 3.64 13.84
N GLU A 168 24.96 3.62 15.01
CA GLU A 168 26.41 3.53 15.11
C GLU A 168 26.96 2.21 14.55
N LYS A 169 26.26 1.10 14.80
CA LYS A 169 26.61 -0.21 14.25
C LYS A 169 26.35 -0.31 12.74
N GLY A 170 25.35 0.40 12.22
CA GLY A 170 24.89 0.32 10.84
C GLY A 170 24.01 -0.92 10.52
N TYR A 171 23.60 -1.68 11.53
CA TYR A 171 22.75 -2.86 11.39
C TYR A 171 21.90 -3.11 12.64
N ILE A 172 20.84 -3.91 12.46
CA ILE A 172 20.01 -4.45 13.54
C ILE A 172 20.21 -5.95 13.68
N GLU A 173 20.01 -6.50 14.86
CA GLU A 173 20.17 -7.92 15.17
C GLU A 173 18.82 -8.58 15.42
N VAL A 174 18.54 -9.68 14.73
CA VAL A 174 17.30 -10.45 14.85
C VAL A 174 17.62 -11.92 15.17
N ALA A 175 17.04 -12.45 16.23
CA ALA A 175 17.13 -13.87 16.52
C ALA A 175 16.13 -14.64 15.61
N ASN A 176 16.64 -15.53 14.77
CA ASN A 176 15.79 -16.41 13.98
C ASN A 176 15.11 -17.49 14.83
N ARG A 177 14.21 -18.29 14.25
CA ARG A 177 13.47 -19.35 14.96
C ARG A 177 14.34 -20.44 15.61
N LYS A 178 15.63 -20.52 15.23
CA LYS A 178 16.61 -21.47 15.81
C LYS A 178 17.45 -20.81 16.90
N GLY A 179 17.20 -19.54 17.25
CA GLY A 179 17.97 -18.79 18.23
C GLY A 179 19.31 -18.25 17.70
N VAL A 180 19.54 -18.33 16.39
CA VAL A 180 20.74 -17.75 15.76
C VAL A 180 20.48 -16.28 15.49
N ILE A 181 21.43 -15.42 15.92
CA ILE A 181 21.38 -13.99 15.63
C ILE A 181 21.84 -13.73 14.21
N GLU A 182 21.01 -13.03 13.45
CA GLU A 182 21.29 -12.57 12.09
C GLU A 182 21.34 -11.04 12.10
N GLN A 183 22.30 -10.48 11.33
CA GLN A 183 22.47 -9.04 11.20
C GLN A 183 21.85 -8.56 9.89
N PHE A 184 21.05 -7.52 9.98
CA PHE A 184 20.38 -6.88 8.83
C PHE A 184 20.79 -5.42 8.75
N PRO A 185 21.23 -4.91 7.59
CA PRO A 185 21.45 -3.47 7.39
C PRO A 185 20.23 -2.66 7.80
N LEU A 186 20.44 -1.39 8.16
CA LEU A 186 19.33 -0.48 8.41
C LEU A 186 18.41 -0.41 7.19
N THR A 187 17.12 -0.16 7.44
CA THR A 187 16.10 -0.07 6.37
C THR A 187 16.47 1.03 5.38
N SER A 188 16.53 0.68 4.11
CA SER A 188 16.69 1.56 2.95
C SER A 188 15.45 1.49 2.06
N ILE A 189 15.42 2.27 1.00
CA ILE A 189 14.36 2.22 -0.01
C ILE A 189 14.92 1.80 -1.36
N SER A 190 14.38 0.73 -1.93
CA SER A 190 14.70 0.26 -3.28
C SER A 190 13.63 0.71 -4.27
N ILE A 191 14.04 1.20 -5.45
CA ILE A 191 13.14 1.70 -6.48
C ILE A 191 13.41 0.99 -7.80
N GLY A 192 12.38 0.29 -8.33
CA GLY A 192 12.39 -0.28 -9.67
C GLY A 192 11.54 0.58 -10.60
N VAL A 193 12.05 0.94 -11.78
CA VAL A 193 11.37 1.78 -12.76
C VAL A 193 10.95 0.98 -13.98
N VAL A 194 9.68 1.12 -14.37
CA VAL A 194 9.13 0.58 -15.62
C VAL A 194 8.69 1.74 -16.50
N GLU A 195 9.42 1.97 -17.58
CA GLU A 195 9.07 2.97 -18.59
C GLU A 195 8.02 2.39 -19.53
N ALA A 196 6.91 3.09 -19.69
CA ALA A 196 5.80 2.77 -20.57
C ALA A 196 5.66 3.85 -21.65
N ASP A 197 6.45 3.73 -22.70
CA ASP A 197 6.30 4.50 -23.92
C ASP A 197 5.06 4.05 -24.70
N LYS A 198 4.63 4.89 -25.64
CA LYS A 198 3.37 4.71 -26.39
C LYS A 198 3.20 3.31 -26.98
N GLY A 199 2.28 2.53 -26.41
CA GLY A 199 1.90 1.23 -26.91
C GLY A 199 2.83 0.07 -26.53
N ARG A 200 3.82 0.30 -25.67
CA ARG A 200 4.72 -0.77 -25.17
C ARG A 200 3.95 -1.88 -24.44
N PHE A 201 2.92 -1.52 -23.65
CA PHE A 201 2.12 -2.46 -22.89
C PHE A 201 0.68 -2.47 -23.37
N ALA A 202 0.14 -3.67 -23.61
CA ALA A 202 -1.25 -3.85 -24.01
C ALA A 202 -2.22 -3.84 -22.82
N ASN A 203 -1.73 -4.19 -21.64
CA ASN A 203 -2.55 -4.30 -20.42
C ASN A 203 -1.70 -4.15 -19.15
N ILE A 204 -2.39 -4.05 -18.01
CA ILE A 204 -1.75 -3.84 -16.69
C ILE A 204 -0.97 -5.05 -16.19
N LEU A 205 -1.26 -6.27 -16.67
CA LEU A 205 -0.56 -7.48 -16.24
C LEU A 205 0.89 -7.47 -16.74
N GLU A 206 1.10 -7.06 -17.99
CA GLU A 206 2.44 -6.92 -18.57
C GLU A 206 3.30 -5.91 -17.78
N ILE A 207 2.71 -4.78 -17.37
CA ILE A 207 3.41 -3.80 -16.50
C ILE A 207 3.75 -4.43 -15.15
N GLY A 208 2.81 -5.20 -14.56
CA GLY A 208 3.03 -5.88 -13.29
C GLY A 208 4.14 -6.94 -13.34
N GLU A 209 4.23 -7.70 -14.43
CA GLU A 209 5.28 -8.70 -14.64
C GLU A 209 6.66 -8.05 -14.73
N VAL A 210 6.80 -7.00 -15.53
CA VAL A 210 8.06 -6.23 -15.62
C VAL A 210 8.36 -5.54 -14.30
N GLY A 211 7.34 -4.99 -13.63
CA GLY A 211 7.45 -4.38 -12.31
C GLY A 211 8.04 -5.33 -11.26
N ALA A 212 7.58 -6.59 -11.24
CA ALA A 212 8.13 -7.60 -10.34
C ALA A 212 9.61 -7.90 -10.62
N GLN A 213 10.01 -7.91 -11.90
CA GLN A 213 11.40 -8.16 -12.30
C GLN A 213 12.31 -7.00 -11.88
N VAL A 214 11.96 -5.75 -12.21
CA VAL A 214 12.78 -4.57 -11.86
C VAL A 214 12.87 -4.37 -10.34
N LYS A 215 11.81 -4.68 -9.61
CA LYS A 215 11.80 -4.66 -8.16
C LYS A 215 12.77 -5.69 -7.56
N HIS A 216 12.81 -6.90 -8.12
CA HIS A 216 13.78 -7.92 -7.70
C HIS A 216 15.23 -7.49 -8.00
N MET A 217 15.48 -6.88 -9.16
CA MET A 217 16.81 -6.37 -9.53
C MET A 217 17.27 -5.22 -8.64
N ALA A 218 16.34 -4.36 -8.21
CA ALA A 218 16.68 -3.22 -7.34
C ALA A 218 17.11 -3.65 -5.93
N LYS A 219 16.74 -4.87 -5.49
CA LYS A 219 17.08 -5.44 -4.17
C LYS A 219 18.34 -6.33 -4.20
N SER A 220 18.92 -6.61 -5.35
CA SER A 220 20.12 -7.44 -5.52
C SER A 220 21.38 -6.58 -5.59
#